data_e09bf62554c358225ed88fea5a9b190d
#
_entry.id   e09bf62554c358225ed88fea5a9b190d
#
_cell.length_a   1.000
_cell.length_b   1.000
_cell.length_c   1.000
_cell.angle_alpha   90.00
_cell.angle_beta   90.00
_cell.angle_gamma   90.00
#
_symmetry.space_group_name_H-M   'P 1'
#
loop_
_entity.id
_entity.type
_entity.pdbx_description
1 polymer ?
#
loop_
_entity_poly.entity_id
_entity_poly.type
_entity_poly.pdbx_seq_one_letter_code
_entity_poly.pdbx_strand_id
1 'polypeptide(L)'
;MEWDGSFICTNKLIKLGVNGRFQETKGHAMAAQKGDADKLPSVERPPLIEVVYDLKFEPLSDFKAPHFGWYWERIADEYPNIDQKMPIGWPRQDEQMNTLPIPRVWFLDGKGQTLIQVQDDRFIFNWRKTEDDNEYIRFSKLFPKFKENFSVFSEFLKEKNIGEIKPDSCELAYINHIPKSAVWDSYSEIQRVLPDLSWHNHPGRFLGGLEKFLWKTEFPLSEDFGRAFVKVQSGTRRIDEHPLIMLELRVSGLGEDKSLDAIWRWFDMAHEWIVNTFFDITSPEMHDYWGRRYD
;
A
#
# COMPACT_ATOMS: atom_id res chain seq x y z
N MET A 1 -8.64 -5.37 -20.35
CA MET A 1 -7.55 -4.36 -20.19
C MET A 1 -7.11 -4.46 -18.75
N GLU A 2 -6.02 -5.18 -18.55
CA GLU A 2 -5.52 -5.59 -17.24
C GLU A 2 -5.12 -4.39 -16.38
N TRP A 3 -5.41 -4.51 -15.11
CA TRP A 3 -4.98 -3.55 -14.09
C TRP A 3 -3.46 -3.63 -13.99
N ASP A 4 -2.78 -2.63 -14.54
CA ASP A 4 -1.35 -2.46 -14.39
C ASP A 4 -1.08 -1.98 -12.96
N GLY A 5 -0.51 -2.86 -12.13
CA GLY A 5 -0.11 -2.56 -10.75
C GLY A 5 0.96 -1.48 -10.61
N SER A 6 1.01 -0.52 -11.52
CA SER A 6 1.97 0.59 -11.56
C SER A 6 1.64 1.74 -10.59
N PHE A 7 0.81 1.52 -9.56
CA PHE A 7 0.56 2.53 -8.53
C PHE A 7 1.65 2.65 -7.45
N ILE A 8 2.73 1.86 -7.55
CA ILE A 8 3.91 2.10 -6.72
C ILE A 8 4.70 3.25 -7.34
N CYS A 9 4.71 4.35 -6.63
CA CYS A 9 5.23 5.67 -6.93
C CYS A 9 6.52 5.74 -7.76
N THR A 10 6.50 6.47 -8.86
CA THR A 10 7.66 7.24 -9.33
C THR A 10 7.74 8.52 -8.50
N ASN A 11 8.54 8.54 -7.45
CA ASN A 11 8.94 9.76 -6.77
C ASN A 11 9.92 10.55 -7.67
N LYS A 12 9.41 11.39 -8.57
CA LYS A 12 10.19 12.48 -9.12
C LYS A 12 10.20 13.60 -8.09
N LEU A 13 11.24 13.65 -7.28
CA LEU A 13 11.54 14.81 -6.44
C LEU A 13 11.79 16.04 -7.33
N ILE A 14 10.80 16.90 -7.43
CA ILE A 14 11.01 18.28 -7.89
C ILE A 14 11.63 19.01 -6.69
N LYS A 15 12.93 19.25 -6.75
CA LYS A 15 13.62 20.18 -5.82
C LYS A 15 13.13 21.58 -6.09
N LEU A 16 12.13 22.03 -5.34
CA LEU A 16 11.84 23.44 -5.18
C LEU A 16 12.63 23.93 -3.96
N GLY A 17 13.70 24.67 -4.23
CA GLY A 17 14.44 25.38 -3.19
C GLY A 17 13.60 26.52 -2.63
N VAL A 18 13.15 26.36 -1.40
CA VAL A 18 12.61 27.47 -0.60
C VAL A 18 13.40 27.54 0.69
N ASN A 19 14.27 28.56 0.77
CA ASN A 19 14.90 28.97 2.01
C ASN A 19 13.84 29.62 2.91
N GLY A 20 13.26 28.86 3.81
CA GLY A 20 12.39 29.34 4.89
C GLY A 20 12.89 28.79 6.21
N ARG A 21 13.34 29.68 7.11
CA ARG A 21 13.61 29.35 8.51
C ARG A 21 12.29 28.90 9.15
N PHE A 22 12.18 27.62 9.45
CA PHE A 22 11.13 27.11 10.32
C PHE A 22 11.58 27.29 11.77
N GLN A 23 10.77 28.00 12.57
CA GLN A 23 10.84 27.94 14.02
C GLN A 23 10.36 26.55 14.45
N GLU A 24 11.20 25.87 15.24
CA GLU A 24 10.81 24.61 15.90
C GLU A 24 9.67 24.89 16.89
N THR A 25 8.46 24.58 16.52
CA THR A 25 7.40 24.34 17.48
C THR A 25 7.61 22.94 18.02
N LYS A 26 7.99 22.82 19.29
CA LYS A 26 8.02 21.56 20.04
C LYS A 26 6.64 20.91 19.95
N GLY A 27 6.50 19.95 19.03
CA GLY A 27 5.35 19.09 18.98
C GLY A 27 5.28 18.30 20.30
N HIS A 28 4.20 18.47 21.05
CA HIS A 28 3.89 17.61 22.17
C HIS A 28 3.65 16.21 21.60
N ALA A 29 4.59 15.30 21.85
CA ALA A 29 4.35 13.89 21.70
C ALA A 29 3.20 13.55 22.68
N MET A 30 2.00 13.35 22.16
CA MET A 30 0.94 12.70 22.92
C MET A 30 1.39 11.26 23.13
N ALA A 31 1.94 11.00 24.33
CA ALA A 31 2.03 9.65 24.85
C ALA A 31 0.61 9.10 24.86
N ALA A 32 0.33 8.14 24.00
CA ALA A 32 -0.91 7.39 24.05
C ALA A 32 -1.07 6.82 25.46
N GLN A 33 -2.10 7.25 26.17
CA GLN A 33 -2.48 6.64 27.44
C GLN A 33 -2.78 5.17 27.16
N LYS A 34 -1.99 4.27 27.75
CA LYS A 34 -2.25 2.83 27.82
C LYS A 34 -3.54 2.64 28.63
N GLY A 35 -4.66 2.62 27.95
CA GLY A 35 -5.95 2.23 28.52
C GLY A 35 -6.67 1.42 27.46
N ASP A 36 -6.93 0.15 27.72
CA ASP A 36 -7.67 -0.82 26.90
C ASP A 36 -7.26 -0.89 25.38
N ALA A 37 -5.98 -1.16 25.13
CA ALA A 37 -5.34 -1.13 23.83
C ALA A 37 -5.39 -2.49 23.09
N ASP A 38 -6.43 -3.31 23.26
CA ASP A 38 -6.38 -4.68 22.71
C ASP A 38 -7.21 -4.90 21.42
N LYS A 39 -7.96 -3.92 20.91
CA LYS A 39 -8.65 -4.10 19.64
C LYS A 39 -8.65 -2.84 18.79
N LEU A 40 -8.01 -2.92 17.62
CA LEU A 40 -8.12 -1.88 16.61
C LEU A 40 -9.58 -1.75 16.13
N PRO A 41 -10.05 -0.51 15.85
CA PRO A 41 -11.39 -0.31 15.34
C PRO A 41 -11.58 -1.08 14.03
N SER A 42 -12.79 -1.59 13.79
CA SER A 42 -13.07 -2.39 12.61
C SER A 42 -14.46 -2.11 12.05
N VAL A 43 -14.62 -2.40 10.75
CA VAL A 43 -15.92 -2.38 10.06
C VAL A 43 -16.19 -3.75 9.43
N GLU A 44 -17.46 -4.09 9.25
CA GLU A 44 -17.85 -5.37 8.66
C GLU A 44 -17.49 -5.47 7.18
N ARG A 45 -17.75 -4.39 6.46
CA ARG A 45 -17.62 -4.28 5.00
C ARG A 45 -16.66 -3.16 4.62
N PRO A 46 -15.34 -3.32 4.87
CA PRO A 46 -14.37 -2.28 4.52
C PRO A 46 -14.36 -2.06 2.99
N PRO A 47 -14.17 -0.81 2.54
CA PRO A 47 -14.05 -0.52 1.10
C PRO A 47 -12.69 -0.94 0.52
N LEU A 48 -11.96 -1.76 1.25
CA LEU A 48 -10.62 -2.23 0.93
C LEU A 48 -10.66 -3.17 -0.28
N ILE A 49 -9.80 -2.90 -1.26
CA ILE A 49 -9.68 -3.70 -2.49
C ILE A 49 -8.30 -4.32 -2.67
N GLU A 50 -7.28 -3.78 -2.00
CA GLU A 50 -5.92 -4.33 -2.07
C GLU A 50 -5.13 -4.01 -0.80
N VAL A 51 -4.32 -4.98 -0.38
CA VAL A 51 -3.28 -4.84 0.65
C VAL A 51 -1.96 -5.22 0.03
N VAL A 52 -0.93 -4.37 0.19
CA VAL A 52 0.40 -4.58 -0.36
C VAL A 52 1.42 -4.59 0.78
N TYR A 53 2.16 -5.67 0.91
CA TYR A 53 3.34 -5.81 1.75
C TYR A 53 4.56 -5.77 0.84
N ASP A 54 5.43 -4.79 0.95
CA ASP A 54 6.66 -4.66 0.15
C ASP A 54 7.88 -4.61 1.07
N LEU A 55 8.79 -5.56 0.90
CA LEU A 55 10.11 -5.54 1.52
C LEU A 55 11.15 -5.29 0.44
N LYS A 56 11.73 -4.10 0.47
CA LYS A 56 12.83 -3.69 -0.38
C LYS A 56 14.17 -4.03 0.28
N PHE A 57 15.14 -4.46 -0.52
CA PHE A 57 16.48 -4.82 -0.07
C PHE A 57 17.55 -4.39 -1.10
N GLU A 58 18.82 -4.46 -0.73
CA GLU A 58 19.91 -4.22 -1.67
C GLU A 58 19.80 -5.17 -2.88
N PRO A 59 20.03 -4.69 -4.12
CA PRO A 59 19.92 -5.54 -5.31
C PRO A 59 20.78 -6.80 -5.23
N LEU A 60 20.18 -7.95 -5.49
CA LEU A 60 20.84 -9.24 -5.56
C LEU A 60 21.56 -9.38 -6.93
N SER A 61 22.84 -9.03 -6.98
CA SER A 61 23.64 -9.00 -8.21
C SER A 61 23.69 -10.33 -8.97
N ASP A 62 23.58 -11.44 -8.24
CA ASP A 62 23.59 -12.79 -8.80
C ASP A 62 22.21 -13.35 -9.12
N PHE A 63 21.15 -12.59 -8.84
CA PHE A 63 19.79 -12.95 -9.23
C PHE A 63 19.61 -12.74 -10.74
N LYS A 64 19.27 -13.81 -11.48
CA LYS A 64 19.15 -13.83 -12.94
C LYS A 64 17.80 -14.39 -13.36
N ALA A 65 17.39 -14.14 -14.61
CA ALA A 65 16.11 -14.57 -15.15
C ALA A 65 15.75 -16.07 -14.92
N PRO A 66 16.68 -17.05 -15.04
CA PRO A 66 16.36 -18.45 -14.75
C PRO A 66 15.91 -18.71 -13.30
N HIS A 67 16.32 -17.86 -12.35
CA HIS A 67 15.99 -18.05 -10.94
C HIS A 67 14.50 -17.88 -10.65
N PHE A 68 13.78 -17.12 -11.46
CA PHE A 68 12.32 -17.04 -11.34
C PHE A 68 11.65 -18.40 -11.56
N GLY A 69 12.11 -19.18 -12.55
CA GLY A 69 11.58 -20.51 -12.79
C GLY A 69 11.87 -21.48 -11.65
N TRP A 70 13.10 -21.46 -11.13
CA TRP A 70 13.50 -22.31 -9.99
C TRP A 70 12.78 -21.94 -8.69
N TYR A 71 12.48 -20.64 -8.48
CA TYR A 71 11.66 -20.22 -7.36
C TYR A 71 10.20 -20.64 -7.56
N TRP A 72 9.67 -20.48 -8.77
CA TRP A 72 8.29 -20.87 -9.08
C TRP A 72 8.02 -22.36 -8.84
N GLU A 73 8.97 -23.24 -9.16
CA GLU A 73 8.83 -24.68 -8.89
C GLU A 73 8.50 -24.99 -7.42
N ARG A 74 8.88 -24.10 -6.48
CA ARG A 74 8.61 -24.28 -5.04
C ARG A 74 7.23 -23.84 -4.62
N ILE A 75 6.64 -22.93 -5.37
CA ILE A 75 5.36 -22.28 -5.02
C ILE A 75 4.26 -22.56 -6.03
N ALA A 76 4.52 -23.33 -7.09
CA ALA A 76 3.62 -23.53 -8.22
C ALA A 76 2.28 -24.17 -7.84
N ASP A 77 2.25 -25.02 -6.80
CA ASP A 77 1.02 -25.64 -6.31
C ASP A 77 0.04 -24.59 -5.78
N GLU A 78 0.52 -23.52 -5.14
CA GLU A 78 -0.29 -22.45 -4.61
C GLU A 78 -0.41 -21.28 -5.59
N TYR A 79 0.66 -20.98 -6.34
CA TYR A 79 0.75 -19.85 -7.29
C TYR A 79 1.03 -20.35 -8.72
N PRO A 80 0.06 -21.03 -9.37
CA PRO A 80 0.27 -21.66 -10.68
C PRO A 80 0.41 -20.68 -11.84
N ASN A 81 -0.10 -19.47 -11.72
CA ASN A 81 -0.14 -18.50 -12.81
C ASN A 81 1.03 -17.50 -12.72
N ILE A 82 1.63 -17.20 -13.88
CA ILE A 82 2.78 -16.29 -13.98
C ILE A 82 2.45 -15.14 -14.93
N ASP A 83 2.88 -13.95 -14.56
CA ASP A 83 2.86 -12.76 -15.42
C ASP A 83 4.17 -11.97 -15.26
N GLN A 84 4.52 -11.17 -16.27
CA GLN A 84 5.74 -10.36 -16.27
C GLN A 84 5.37 -8.88 -16.39
N LYS A 85 6.01 -8.06 -15.58
CA LYS A 85 5.80 -6.61 -15.54
C LYS A 85 7.14 -5.87 -15.63
N MET A 86 7.06 -4.60 -15.99
CA MET A 86 8.22 -3.72 -15.90
C MET A 86 8.70 -3.62 -14.44
N PRO A 87 10.02 -3.57 -14.21
CA PRO A 87 10.55 -3.38 -12.87
C PRO A 87 10.09 -2.06 -12.26
N ILE A 88 9.84 -2.06 -10.96
CA ILE A 88 9.57 -0.83 -10.21
C ILE A 88 10.87 -0.04 -10.12
N GLY A 89 10.78 1.27 -10.38
CA GLY A 89 11.93 2.17 -10.30
C GLY A 89 12.89 2.12 -11.50
N TRP A 90 12.53 1.42 -12.57
CA TRP A 90 13.33 1.41 -13.79
C TRP A 90 12.97 2.60 -14.71
N PRO A 91 13.94 3.23 -15.46
CA PRO A 91 15.38 2.97 -15.38
C PRO A 91 16.00 3.47 -14.07
N ARG A 92 16.94 2.68 -13.50
CA ARG A 92 17.76 3.09 -12.36
C ARG A 92 18.79 4.12 -12.82
N GLN A 93 19.13 5.06 -11.93
CA GLN A 93 20.01 6.20 -12.30
C GLN A 93 21.39 5.78 -12.81
N ASP A 94 21.87 4.62 -12.41
CA ASP A 94 23.20 4.10 -12.71
C ASP A 94 23.22 2.99 -13.78
N GLU A 95 22.08 2.59 -14.31
CA GLU A 95 22.02 1.56 -15.37
C GLU A 95 22.33 2.18 -16.74
N GLN A 96 23.43 1.73 -17.33
CA GLN A 96 23.70 2.03 -18.74
C GLN A 96 22.60 1.40 -19.60
N MET A 97 22.04 2.17 -20.53
CA MET A 97 20.93 1.79 -21.42
C MET A 97 21.15 0.51 -22.26
N ASN A 98 22.30 -0.15 -22.10
CA ASN A 98 22.70 -1.33 -22.88
C ASN A 98 22.37 -2.67 -22.21
N THR A 99 21.82 -2.67 -20.99
CA THR A 99 21.47 -3.91 -20.29
C THR A 99 19.95 -3.97 -20.12
N LEU A 100 19.33 -5.05 -20.60
CA LEU A 100 17.92 -5.29 -20.36
C LEU A 100 17.68 -5.53 -18.86
N PRO A 101 16.73 -4.83 -18.24
CA PRO A 101 16.43 -5.05 -16.85
C PRO A 101 15.84 -6.44 -16.62
N ILE A 102 16.12 -7.02 -15.47
CA ILE A 102 15.42 -8.21 -15.03
C ILE A 102 13.94 -7.81 -14.79
N PRO A 103 12.95 -8.54 -15.34
CA PRO A 103 11.54 -8.20 -15.15
C PRO A 103 11.14 -8.33 -13.68
N ARG A 104 10.06 -7.68 -13.31
CA ARG A 104 9.29 -8.01 -12.12
C ARG A 104 8.33 -9.14 -12.47
N VAL A 105 8.48 -10.28 -11.83
CA VAL A 105 7.62 -11.44 -12.09
C VAL A 105 6.53 -11.54 -11.02
N TRP A 106 5.31 -11.76 -11.46
CA TRP A 106 4.14 -11.99 -10.65
C TRP A 106 3.80 -13.48 -10.65
N PHE A 107 3.62 -14.04 -9.48
CA PHE A 107 3.12 -15.38 -9.26
C PHE A 107 1.76 -15.28 -8.58
N LEU A 108 0.69 -15.68 -9.27
CA LEU A 108 -0.68 -15.49 -8.83
C LEU A 108 -1.29 -16.83 -8.41
N ASP A 109 -2.09 -16.81 -7.35
CA ASP A 109 -2.89 -17.96 -6.96
C ASP A 109 -3.94 -18.30 -8.04
N GLY A 110 -4.60 -19.45 -7.90
CA GLY A 110 -5.58 -19.93 -8.88
C GLY A 110 -6.78 -19.00 -9.06
N LYS A 111 -7.07 -18.14 -8.08
CA LYS A 111 -8.17 -17.16 -8.11
C LYS A 111 -7.71 -15.74 -8.47
N GLY A 112 -6.40 -15.50 -8.54
CA GLY A 112 -5.82 -14.17 -8.70
C GLY A 112 -6.03 -13.23 -7.51
N GLN A 113 -6.39 -13.79 -6.35
CA GLN A 113 -6.68 -13.05 -5.13
C GLN A 113 -5.43 -12.71 -4.33
N THR A 114 -4.46 -13.63 -4.30
CA THR A 114 -3.14 -13.37 -3.73
C THR A 114 -2.08 -13.48 -4.79
N LEU A 115 -1.04 -12.67 -4.67
CA LEU A 115 0.11 -12.76 -5.56
C LEU A 115 1.41 -12.40 -4.86
N ILE A 116 2.47 -13.05 -5.29
CA ILE A 116 3.84 -12.73 -4.95
C ILE A 116 4.45 -12.01 -6.14
N GLN A 117 5.15 -10.91 -5.89
CA GLN A 117 5.93 -10.22 -6.90
C GLN A 117 7.41 -10.27 -6.49
N VAL A 118 8.25 -10.71 -7.39
CA VAL A 118 9.70 -10.77 -7.18
C VAL A 118 10.41 -9.90 -8.20
N GLN A 119 11.36 -9.13 -7.71
CA GLN A 119 12.32 -8.37 -8.46
C GLN A 119 13.69 -8.55 -7.80
N ASP A 120 14.78 -8.18 -8.44
CA ASP A 120 16.12 -8.33 -7.89
C ASP A 120 16.39 -7.54 -6.60
N ASP A 121 15.55 -6.54 -6.29
CA ASP A 121 15.69 -5.65 -5.12
C ASP A 121 14.47 -5.63 -4.20
N ARG A 122 13.46 -6.49 -4.42
CA ARG A 122 12.26 -6.51 -3.59
C ARG A 122 11.45 -7.79 -3.66
N PHE A 123 10.75 -8.05 -2.57
CA PHE A 123 9.76 -9.09 -2.44
C PHE A 123 8.44 -8.45 -2.02
N ILE A 124 7.38 -8.62 -2.82
CA ILE A 124 6.08 -8.04 -2.57
C ILE A 124 5.04 -9.15 -2.46
N PHE A 125 4.14 -9.04 -1.49
CA PHE A 125 2.97 -9.88 -1.35
C PHE A 125 1.71 -9.01 -1.36
N ASN A 126 0.75 -9.35 -2.22
CA ASN A 126 -0.53 -8.64 -2.32
C ASN A 126 -1.69 -9.58 -2.03
N TRP A 127 -2.70 -9.02 -1.38
CA TRP A 127 -4.06 -9.50 -1.48
C TRP A 127 -4.89 -8.50 -2.30
N ARG A 128 -5.74 -9.01 -3.18
CA ARG A 128 -6.65 -8.21 -4.00
C ARG A 128 -8.06 -8.77 -3.93
N LYS A 129 -9.04 -7.89 -3.84
CA LYS A 129 -10.44 -8.25 -4.00
C LYS A 129 -10.72 -8.63 -5.45
N THR A 130 -11.30 -9.80 -5.68
CA THR A 130 -11.73 -10.27 -6.99
C THR A 130 -13.25 -10.19 -7.10
N GLU A 131 -13.81 -10.30 -8.32
CA GLU A 131 -15.25 -10.24 -8.55
C GLU A 131 -15.99 -11.41 -7.90
N ASP A 132 -15.34 -12.58 -7.84
CA ASP A 132 -15.93 -13.83 -7.33
C ASP A 132 -15.87 -13.93 -5.80
N ASP A 133 -15.02 -13.15 -5.14
CA ASP A 133 -14.83 -13.20 -3.69
C ASP A 133 -14.80 -11.78 -3.10
N ASN A 134 -15.89 -11.44 -2.42
CA ASN A 134 -16.10 -10.13 -1.82
C ASN A 134 -15.60 -10.03 -0.38
N GLU A 135 -15.09 -11.12 0.21
CA GLU A 135 -14.67 -11.13 1.60
C GLU A 135 -13.22 -10.65 1.74
N TYR A 136 -13.02 -9.62 2.57
CA TYR A 136 -11.69 -9.19 2.96
C TYR A 136 -11.05 -10.22 3.89
N ILE A 137 -9.93 -10.80 3.47
CA ILE A 137 -9.08 -11.62 4.33
C ILE A 137 -8.34 -10.69 5.30
N ARG A 138 -8.64 -10.79 6.59
CA ARG A 138 -8.10 -9.90 7.63
C ARG A 138 -6.57 -9.98 7.73
N PHE A 139 -5.95 -8.89 8.24
CA PHE A 139 -4.51 -8.80 8.47
C PHE A 139 -3.95 -10.00 9.25
N SER A 140 -4.68 -10.47 10.27
CA SER A 140 -4.29 -11.63 11.07
C SER A 140 -4.11 -12.95 10.27
N LYS A 141 -4.65 -13.03 9.05
CA LYS A 141 -4.46 -14.16 8.12
C LYS A 141 -3.47 -13.82 7.00
N LEU A 142 -3.46 -12.59 6.51
CA LEU A 142 -2.60 -12.17 5.40
C LEU A 142 -1.13 -12.02 5.85
N PHE A 143 -0.90 -11.46 7.02
CA PHE A 143 0.45 -11.21 7.50
C PHE A 143 1.25 -12.49 7.78
N PRO A 144 0.71 -13.54 8.44
CA PRO A 144 1.38 -14.84 8.51
C PRO A 144 1.71 -15.42 7.14
N LYS A 145 0.80 -15.30 6.16
CA LYS A 145 1.03 -15.78 4.79
C LYS A 145 2.15 -15.03 4.07
N PHE A 146 2.25 -13.71 4.27
CA PHE A 146 3.38 -12.93 3.78
C PHE A 146 4.71 -13.44 4.38
N LYS A 147 4.78 -13.65 5.70
CA LYS A 147 5.97 -14.16 6.38
C LYS A 147 6.38 -15.54 5.87
N GLU A 148 5.44 -16.44 5.67
CA GLU A 148 5.66 -17.78 5.14
C GLU A 148 6.26 -17.72 3.72
N ASN A 149 5.62 -16.97 2.81
CA ASN A 149 6.11 -16.82 1.44
C ASN A 149 7.49 -16.17 1.37
N PHE A 150 7.76 -15.18 2.23
CA PHE A 150 9.07 -14.57 2.34
C PHE A 150 10.14 -15.56 2.85
N SER A 151 9.79 -16.43 3.81
CA SER A 151 10.70 -17.49 4.30
C SER A 151 11.09 -18.43 3.16
N VAL A 152 10.13 -18.90 2.37
CA VAL A 152 10.36 -19.75 1.20
C VAL A 152 11.31 -19.07 0.18
N PHE A 153 11.12 -17.77 -0.05
CA PHE A 153 12.00 -17.01 -0.94
C PHE A 153 13.43 -16.88 -0.37
N SER A 154 13.54 -16.54 0.91
CA SER A 154 14.84 -16.41 1.59
C SER A 154 15.62 -17.74 1.61
N GLU A 155 14.95 -18.85 1.90
CA GLU A 155 15.54 -20.18 1.87
C GLU A 155 16.01 -20.57 0.46
N PHE A 156 15.20 -20.25 -0.56
CA PHE A 156 15.57 -20.45 -1.96
C PHE A 156 16.87 -19.72 -2.33
N LEU A 157 16.99 -18.44 -1.97
CA LEU A 157 18.20 -17.65 -2.25
C LEU A 157 19.42 -18.27 -1.59
N LYS A 158 19.31 -18.70 -0.35
CA LYS A 158 20.38 -19.33 0.43
C LYS A 158 20.82 -20.67 -0.18
N GLU A 159 19.88 -21.56 -0.50
CA GLU A 159 20.18 -22.87 -1.08
C GLU A 159 20.86 -22.79 -2.46
N LYS A 160 20.47 -21.79 -3.26
CA LYS A 160 21.05 -21.55 -4.58
C LYS A 160 22.32 -20.68 -4.56
N ASN A 161 22.75 -20.21 -3.38
CA ASN A 161 23.88 -19.28 -3.23
C ASN A 161 23.74 -18.02 -4.10
N ILE A 162 22.52 -17.48 -4.21
CA ILE A 162 22.24 -16.29 -5.05
C ILE A 162 22.63 -15.01 -4.32
N GLY A 163 22.56 -15.01 -2.98
CA GLY A 163 22.89 -13.87 -2.14
C GLY A 163 22.10 -13.87 -0.84
N GLU A 164 22.39 -12.90 0.01
CA GLU A 164 21.71 -12.67 1.28
C GLU A 164 20.84 -11.41 1.18
N ILE A 165 19.63 -11.47 1.72
CA ILE A 165 18.74 -10.33 1.78
C ILE A 165 19.25 -9.33 2.81
N LYS A 166 19.56 -8.12 2.35
CA LYS A 166 19.92 -6.98 3.19
C LYS A 166 18.80 -5.94 3.09
N PRO A 167 17.88 -5.90 4.08
CA PRO A 167 16.71 -5.04 4.03
C PRO A 167 17.09 -3.55 3.97
N ASP A 168 16.43 -2.82 3.07
CA ASP A 168 16.56 -1.37 2.91
C ASP A 168 15.37 -0.65 3.54
N SER A 169 14.16 -0.99 3.09
CA SER A 169 12.92 -0.40 3.59
C SER A 169 11.74 -1.36 3.49
N CYS A 170 10.73 -1.10 4.30
CA CYS A 170 9.42 -1.77 4.24
C CYS A 170 8.36 -0.79 3.75
N GLU A 171 7.32 -1.31 3.12
CA GLU A 171 6.12 -0.55 2.79
C GLU A 171 4.88 -1.41 3.03
N LEU A 172 3.87 -0.82 3.68
CA LEU A 172 2.54 -1.38 3.80
C LEU A 172 1.55 -0.40 3.20
N ALA A 173 0.72 -0.85 2.25
CA ALA A 173 -0.28 0.00 1.64
C ALA A 173 -1.66 -0.66 1.64
N TYR A 174 -2.69 0.14 1.97
CA TYR A 174 -4.11 -0.22 1.90
C TYR A 174 -4.79 0.66 0.85
N ILE A 175 -5.40 0.02 -0.14
CA ILE A 175 -6.08 0.70 -1.25
C ILE A 175 -7.57 0.46 -1.11
N ASN A 176 -8.33 1.54 -0.96
CA ASN A 176 -9.77 1.52 -0.76
C ASN A 176 -10.47 2.16 -1.95
N HIS A 177 -11.54 1.52 -2.42
CA HIS A 177 -12.47 2.09 -3.39
C HIS A 177 -13.81 2.37 -2.70
N ILE A 178 -14.19 3.64 -2.64
CA ILE A 178 -15.41 4.11 -2.01
C ILE A 178 -16.38 4.53 -3.12
N PRO A 179 -17.28 3.63 -3.58
CA PRO A 179 -18.25 3.96 -4.61
C PRO A 179 -19.31 4.91 -4.09
N LYS A 180 -20.03 5.57 -4.99
CA LYS A 180 -21.27 6.29 -4.67
C LYS A 180 -22.19 5.41 -3.82
N SER A 181 -22.89 6.02 -2.89
CA SER A 181 -23.70 5.32 -1.89
C SER A 181 -24.86 6.20 -1.42
N ALA A 182 -25.63 5.74 -0.45
CA ALA A 182 -26.63 6.56 0.24
C ALA A 182 -26.00 7.75 1.01
N VAL A 183 -24.70 7.68 1.32
CA VAL A 183 -23.99 8.73 2.05
C VAL A 183 -23.53 9.86 1.12
N TRP A 184 -23.05 9.53 -0.08
CA TRP A 184 -22.57 10.54 -1.04
C TRP A 184 -22.89 10.14 -2.49
N ASP A 185 -23.20 11.14 -3.33
CA ASP A 185 -23.56 10.96 -4.73
C ASP A 185 -22.71 11.80 -5.69
N SER A 186 -22.10 12.86 -5.20
CA SER A 186 -21.27 13.78 -5.99
C SER A 186 -19.96 14.09 -5.26
N TYR A 187 -18.89 14.36 -6.01
CA TYR A 187 -17.62 14.81 -5.41
C TYR A 187 -17.75 16.15 -4.66
N SER A 188 -18.82 16.92 -4.91
CA SER A 188 -19.11 18.10 -4.10
C SER A 188 -19.50 17.78 -2.66
N GLU A 189 -19.82 16.51 -2.37
CA GLU A 189 -20.18 16.01 -1.04
C GLU A 189 -19.03 15.24 -0.37
N ILE A 190 -17.80 15.40 -0.86
CA ILE A 190 -16.63 14.67 -0.38
C ILE A 190 -16.43 14.77 1.13
N GLN A 191 -16.82 15.88 1.74
CA GLN A 191 -16.78 16.09 3.20
C GLN A 191 -17.65 15.11 3.99
N ARG A 192 -18.65 14.48 3.38
CA ARG A 192 -19.44 13.43 4.02
C ARG A 192 -18.69 12.11 4.13
N VAL A 193 -17.65 11.92 3.31
CA VAL A 193 -16.77 10.75 3.31
C VAL A 193 -15.49 11.04 4.07
N LEU A 194 -14.88 12.19 3.78
CA LEU A 194 -13.59 12.66 4.29
C LEU A 194 -13.77 14.08 4.82
N PRO A 195 -14.06 14.26 6.12
CA PRO A 195 -14.39 15.57 6.70
C PRO A 195 -13.36 16.66 6.49
N ASP A 196 -12.06 16.30 6.40
CA ASP A 196 -10.97 17.25 6.16
C ASP A 196 -10.94 17.80 4.73
N LEU A 197 -11.69 17.21 3.80
CA LEU A 197 -11.82 17.68 2.44
C LEU A 197 -13.19 18.32 2.20
N SER A 198 -13.20 19.53 1.65
CA SER A 198 -14.45 20.22 1.35
C SER A 198 -14.41 20.92 0.00
N TRP A 199 -15.52 20.90 -0.72
CA TRP A 199 -15.75 21.69 -1.91
C TRP A 199 -17.02 22.54 -1.74
N HIS A 200 -16.84 23.82 -1.44
CA HIS A 200 -17.96 24.71 -1.19
C HIS A 200 -18.59 25.18 -2.51
N ASN A 201 -19.78 24.71 -2.80
CA ASN A 201 -20.64 25.27 -3.83
C ASN A 201 -21.41 26.47 -3.25
N HIS A 202 -21.30 27.66 -3.87
CA HIS A 202 -22.06 28.83 -3.48
C HIS A 202 -22.72 29.49 -4.72
N PRO A 203 -23.85 30.16 -4.57
CA PRO A 203 -24.50 30.89 -5.66
C PRO A 203 -23.53 31.90 -6.30
N GLY A 204 -23.49 31.94 -7.63
CA GLY A 204 -22.63 32.84 -8.39
C GLY A 204 -21.19 32.36 -8.59
N ARG A 205 -20.85 31.12 -8.17
CA ARG A 205 -19.56 30.54 -8.48
C ARG A 205 -19.38 30.37 -9.99
N PHE A 206 -18.27 30.88 -10.53
CA PHE A 206 -17.93 30.73 -11.96
C PHE A 206 -17.55 29.29 -12.35
N LEU A 207 -16.85 28.56 -11.45
CA LEU A 207 -16.48 27.20 -11.71
C LEU A 207 -17.67 26.24 -11.59
N GLY A 208 -17.81 25.32 -12.51
CA GLY A 208 -18.79 24.24 -12.46
C GLY A 208 -18.56 23.23 -11.32
N GLY A 209 -19.25 22.10 -11.38
CA GLY A 209 -19.09 21.00 -10.43
C GLY A 209 -17.68 20.40 -10.47
N LEU A 210 -17.25 19.82 -9.34
CA LEU A 210 -15.97 19.13 -9.23
C LEU A 210 -16.03 17.79 -9.97
N GLU A 211 -15.26 17.65 -11.04
CA GLU A 211 -15.19 16.42 -11.85
C GLU A 211 -14.02 15.51 -11.47
N LYS A 212 -12.87 16.12 -11.16
CA LYS A 212 -11.65 15.38 -10.79
C LYS A 212 -10.89 16.12 -9.72
N PHE A 213 -10.29 15.34 -8.82
CA PHE A 213 -9.41 15.88 -7.77
C PHE A 213 -8.31 14.88 -7.44
N LEU A 214 -7.22 15.41 -6.89
CA LEU A 214 -6.13 14.65 -6.29
C LEU A 214 -5.64 15.42 -5.07
N TRP A 215 -5.69 14.77 -3.91
CA TRP A 215 -5.16 15.28 -2.66
C TRP A 215 -4.11 14.29 -2.12
N LYS A 216 -2.97 14.81 -1.70
CA LYS A 216 -1.88 14.01 -1.12
C LYS A 216 -1.33 14.72 0.08
N THR A 217 -1.14 13.98 1.15
CA THR A 217 -0.45 14.44 2.35
C THR A 217 0.56 13.42 2.82
N GLU A 218 1.52 13.89 3.59
CA GLU A 218 2.61 13.10 4.11
C GLU A 218 2.86 13.48 5.55
N PHE A 219 3.01 12.48 6.42
CA PHE A 219 3.20 12.66 7.85
C PHE A 219 4.50 11.97 8.27
N PRO A 220 5.37 12.66 9.04
CA PRO A 220 6.49 11.99 9.69
C PRO A 220 5.95 11.08 10.79
N LEU A 221 6.47 9.87 10.87
CA LEU A 221 6.25 8.99 12.01
C LEU A 221 7.37 9.18 13.03
N SER A 222 7.10 8.81 14.30
CA SER A 222 8.08 8.98 15.36
C SER A 222 9.35 8.15 15.10
N GLU A 223 10.50 8.70 15.55
CA GLU A 223 11.79 8.03 15.71
C GLU A 223 12.13 6.98 14.64
N ASP A 224 12.56 7.43 13.47
CA ASP A 224 13.10 6.58 12.39
C ASP A 224 12.17 5.48 11.85
N PHE A 225 10.91 5.43 12.32
CA PHE A 225 9.93 4.47 11.84
C PHE A 225 9.61 4.67 10.36
N GLY A 226 9.60 5.92 9.89
CA GLY A 226 9.38 6.27 8.50
C GLY A 226 8.35 7.38 8.28
N ARG A 227 7.60 7.26 7.22
CA ARG A 227 6.61 8.25 6.78
C ARG A 227 5.31 7.57 6.40
N ALA A 228 4.22 8.27 6.68
CA ALA A 228 2.90 7.86 6.27
C ALA A 228 2.37 8.79 5.17
N PHE A 229 1.64 8.21 4.25
CA PHE A 229 1.10 8.90 3.09
C PHE A 229 -0.39 8.63 3.00
N VAL A 230 -1.16 9.70 2.80
CA VAL A 230 -2.57 9.64 2.47
C VAL A 230 -2.77 10.22 1.08
N LYS A 231 -3.37 9.45 0.18
CA LYS A 231 -3.70 9.90 -1.16
C LYS A 231 -5.18 9.67 -1.42
N VAL A 232 -5.88 10.73 -1.77
CA VAL A 232 -7.30 10.70 -2.15
C VAL A 232 -7.46 11.23 -3.55
N GLN A 233 -8.14 10.49 -4.41
CA GLN A 233 -8.39 10.93 -5.78
C GLN A 233 -9.74 10.44 -6.30
N SER A 234 -10.29 11.20 -7.24
CA SER A 234 -11.43 10.75 -8.04
C SER A 234 -11.03 9.59 -8.94
N GLY A 235 -11.91 8.64 -9.11
CA GLY A 235 -11.77 7.51 -10.01
C GLY A 235 -13.10 7.07 -10.61
N THR A 236 -13.06 6.08 -11.49
CA THR A 236 -14.23 5.44 -12.05
C THR A 236 -14.12 3.92 -11.93
N ARG A 237 -15.22 3.27 -11.61
CA ARG A 237 -15.29 1.81 -11.60
C ARG A 237 -15.33 1.30 -13.04
N ARG A 238 -14.46 0.35 -13.37
CA ARG A 238 -14.28 -0.11 -14.75
C ARG A 238 -15.51 -0.75 -15.39
N ILE A 239 -16.34 -1.44 -14.58
CA ILE A 239 -17.46 -2.25 -15.09
C ILE A 239 -18.59 -1.35 -15.63
N ASP A 240 -18.85 -0.23 -14.98
CA ASP A 240 -20.03 0.60 -15.23
C ASP A 240 -19.73 2.10 -15.27
N GLU A 241 -18.44 2.46 -15.24
CA GLU A 241 -17.94 3.84 -15.24
C GLU A 241 -18.49 4.72 -14.09
N HIS A 242 -19.08 4.10 -13.06
CA HIS A 242 -19.58 4.87 -11.91
C HIS A 242 -18.44 5.54 -11.16
N PRO A 243 -18.63 6.81 -10.76
CA PRO A 243 -17.66 7.53 -9.96
C PRO A 243 -17.40 6.85 -8.62
N LEU A 244 -16.14 6.84 -8.20
CA LEU A 244 -15.69 6.40 -6.89
C LEU A 244 -14.58 7.31 -6.34
N ILE A 245 -14.41 7.30 -5.03
CA ILE A 245 -13.26 7.90 -4.36
C ILE A 245 -12.24 6.79 -4.11
N MET A 246 -11.01 6.99 -4.58
CA MET A 246 -9.88 6.12 -4.28
C MET A 246 -9.13 6.71 -3.09
N LEU A 247 -9.01 5.92 -2.01
CA LEU A 247 -8.26 6.28 -0.81
C LEU A 247 -7.12 5.27 -0.63
N GLU A 248 -5.89 5.74 -0.76
CA GLU A 248 -4.67 4.99 -0.49
C GLU A 248 -4.05 5.48 0.82
N LEU A 249 -3.84 4.55 1.75
CA LEU A 249 -3.10 4.73 2.98
C LEU A 249 -1.84 3.91 2.92
N ARG A 250 -0.69 4.52 3.12
CA ARG A 250 0.61 3.88 2.98
C ARG A 250 1.56 4.33 4.07
N VAL A 251 2.29 3.38 4.61
CA VAL A 251 3.43 3.63 5.51
C VAL A 251 4.68 3.06 4.83
N SER A 252 5.78 3.81 4.85
CA SER A 252 7.05 3.40 4.27
C SER A 252 8.20 3.81 5.18
N GLY A 253 9.15 2.92 5.38
CA GLY A 253 10.35 3.12 6.19
C GLY A 253 10.90 1.83 6.74
N LEU A 254 11.90 1.93 7.58
CA LEU A 254 12.46 0.87 8.42
C LEU A 254 13.52 1.52 9.32
N GLY A 255 13.51 1.20 10.60
CA GLY A 255 14.50 1.71 11.55
C GLY A 255 15.92 1.20 11.31
N GLU A 256 16.85 1.48 12.21
CA GLU A 256 18.24 1.02 12.11
C GLU A 256 18.37 -0.50 12.26
N ASP A 257 17.54 -1.12 13.11
CA ASP A 257 17.51 -2.58 13.29
C ASP A 257 16.86 -3.22 12.05
N LYS A 258 17.68 -3.97 11.29
CA LYS A 258 17.29 -4.67 10.07
C LYS A 258 17.01 -6.17 10.28
N SER A 259 16.91 -6.61 11.53
CA SER A 259 16.56 -7.99 11.85
C SER A 259 15.15 -8.34 11.38
N LEU A 260 14.90 -9.62 11.11
CA LEU A 260 13.56 -10.08 10.73
C LEU A 260 12.52 -9.76 11.80
N ASP A 261 12.87 -9.87 13.08
CA ASP A 261 11.97 -9.52 14.17
C ASP A 261 11.60 -8.03 14.18
N ALA A 262 12.55 -7.14 13.84
CA ALA A 262 12.30 -5.71 13.70
C ALA A 262 11.40 -5.43 12.51
N ILE A 263 11.63 -6.10 11.38
CA ILE A 263 10.79 -6.00 10.17
C ILE A 263 9.35 -6.41 10.48
N TRP A 264 9.15 -7.54 11.17
CA TRP A 264 7.81 -8.01 11.50
C TRP A 264 7.09 -7.06 12.46
N ARG A 265 7.77 -6.55 13.48
CA ARG A 265 7.23 -5.50 14.36
C ARG A 265 6.88 -4.22 13.59
N TRP A 266 7.71 -3.86 12.59
CA TRP A 266 7.43 -2.71 11.75
C TRP A 266 6.10 -2.86 10.99
N PHE A 267 5.82 -4.03 10.38
CA PHE A 267 4.56 -4.28 9.69
C PHE A 267 3.35 -4.27 10.64
N ASP A 268 3.48 -4.79 11.86
CA ASP A 268 2.42 -4.72 12.87
C ASP A 268 2.09 -3.27 13.22
N MET A 269 3.10 -2.44 13.50
CA MET A 269 2.93 -1.01 13.79
C MET A 269 2.39 -0.22 12.58
N ALA A 270 2.85 -0.54 11.37
CA ALA A 270 2.34 0.07 10.14
C ALA A 270 0.85 -0.24 9.94
N HIS A 271 0.43 -1.46 10.22
CA HIS A 271 -0.98 -1.85 10.19
C HIS A 271 -1.82 -1.06 11.20
N GLU A 272 -1.37 -0.99 12.46
CA GLU A 272 -2.03 -0.21 13.50
C GLU A 272 -2.20 1.26 13.08
N TRP A 273 -1.13 1.84 12.54
CA TRP A 273 -1.15 3.22 12.07
C TRP A 273 -2.15 3.41 10.91
N ILE A 274 -2.15 2.54 9.91
CA ILE A 274 -3.07 2.61 8.76
C ILE A 274 -4.53 2.50 9.21
N VAL A 275 -4.84 1.55 10.11
CA VAL A 275 -6.20 1.36 10.60
C VAL A 275 -6.67 2.58 11.37
N ASN A 276 -5.88 3.09 12.31
CA ASN A 276 -6.25 4.29 13.06
C ASN A 276 -6.43 5.50 12.14
N THR A 277 -5.52 5.71 11.18
CA THR A 277 -5.66 6.78 10.19
C THR A 277 -6.93 6.65 9.36
N PHE A 278 -7.28 5.44 8.94
CA PHE A 278 -8.52 5.23 8.19
C PHE A 278 -9.75 5.73 8.96
N PHE A 279 -9.83 5.40 10.25
CA PHE A 279 -10.95 5.85 11.10
C PHE A 279 -10.87 7.34 11.46
N ASP A 280 -9.67 7.90 11.53
CA ASP A 280 -9.47 9.32 11.83
C ASP A 280 -9.93 10.23 10.67
N ILE A 281 -9.58 9.86 9.43
CA ILE A 281 -9.85 10.69 8.25
C ILE A 281 -11.19 10.42 7.58
N THR A 282 -11.85 9.30 7.87
CA THR A 282 -13.17 8.98 7.30
C THR A 282 -14.30 9.33 8.29
N SER A 283 -15.47 9.69 7.76
CA SER A 283 -16.56 10.18 8.57
C SER A 283 -17.26 9.09 9.39
N PRO A 284 -17.83 9.43 10.56
CA PRO A 284 -18.70 8.51 11.32
C PRO A 284 -19.86 7.95 10.50
N GLU A 285 -20.46 8.77 9.61
CA GLU A 285 -21.55 8.35 8.72
C GLU A 285 -21.10 7.20 7.79
N MET A 286 -19.86 7.28 7.29
CA MET A 286 -19.29 6.19 6.49
C MET A 286 -18.96 4.97 7.35
N HIS A 287 -18.49 5.14 8.59
CA HIS A 287 -18.25 4.01 9.48
C HIS A 287 -19.54 3.22 9.73
N ASP A 288 -20.67 3.90 10.00
CA ASP A 288 -21.96 3.26 10.19
C ASP A 288 -22.43 2.56 8.90
N TYR A 289 -22.23 3.20 7.74
CA TYR A 289 -22.55 2.60 6.44
C TYR A 289 -21.75 1.31 6.17
N TRP A 290 -20.48 1.27 6.60
CA TRP A 290 -19.63 0.07 6.47
C TRP A 290 -19.84 -0.96 7.59
N GLY A 291 -20.72 -0.69 8.54
CA GLY A 291 -21.03 -1.57 9.67
C GLY A 291 -19.93 -1.55 10.73
N ARG A 292 -19.73 -0.36 11.35
CA ARG A 292 -18.79 -0.23 12.47
C ARG A 292 -19.12 -1.20 13.59
N ARG A 293 -18.10 -1.90 14.07
CA ARG A 293 -18.19 -2.74 15.25
C ARG A 293 -17.73 -1.94 16.46
N TYR A 294 -18.59 -1.86 17.44
CA TYR A 294 -18.28 -1.38 18.78
C TYR A 294 -18.05 -2.61 19.64
N ASP A 295 -16.81 -3.04 19.72
CA ASP A 295 -16.42 -4.17 20.58
C ASP A 295 -16.10 -3.70 22.00
#